data_a25a1b8386b5c4dd86e4a96ed552a07b
#
_entry.id   a25a1b8386b5c4dd86e4a96ed552a07b
#
_cell.length_a   1.000
_cell.length_b   1.000
_cell.length_c   1.000
_cell.angle_alpha   90.00
_cell.angle_beta   90.00
_cell.angle_gamma   90.00
#
_symmetry.space_group_name_H-M   'P 1'
#
loop_
_entity.id
_entity.type
_entity.pdbx_description
1 polymer ?
#
loop_
_entity_poly.entity_id
_entity_poly.type
_entity_poly.pdbx_seq_one_letter_code
_entity_poly.pdbx_strand_id
1 'polypeptide(L)'
;MDKEIIKVIDENGVEREAEVVLGFEKDNKNFVIYTFNDTDEAGMNILYSSIIKEENGEITFEKLNDSDWDMAKKLMNDIVKNWKEQ
;
A
#
# COMPACT_ATOMS: atom_id res chain seq x y z
N MET A 1 12.09 10.62 -11.49
CA MET A 1 10.85 10.75 -10.72
C MET A 1 11.08 10.34 -9.28
N ASP A 2 10.58 11.16 -8.42
CA ASP A 2 10.78 10.91 -7.01
C ASP A 2 9.84 9.82 -6.52
N LYS A 3 10.43 8.78 -5.96
CA LYS A 3 9.66 7.71 -5.36
C LYS A 3 9.51 8.02 -3.88
N GLU A 4 8.30 7.95 -3.40
CA GLU A 4 8.04 8.15 -1.99
C GLU A 4 8.28 6.84 -1.25
N ILE A 5 9.19 6.87 -0.29
CA ILE A 5 9.55 5.71 0.51
C ILE A 5 9.03 5.90 1.92
N ILE A 6 8.36 4.87 2.44
CA ILE A 6 7.88 4.86 3.82
C ILE A 6 8.49 3.68 4.55
N LYS A 7 8.57 3.79 5.87
CA LYS A 7 9.04 2.68 6.70
C LYS A 7 7.84 1.99 7.31
N VAL A 8 7.79 0.68 7.16
CA VAL A 8 6.69 -0.16 7.63
C VAL A 8 7.27 -1.25 8.52
N ILE A 9 6.65 -1.47 9.68
CA ILE A 9 7.02 -2.58 10.54
C ILE A 9 6.16 -3.77 10.17
N ASP A 10 6.81 -4.87 9.75
CA ASP A 10 6.10 -6.07 9.30
C ASP A 10 5.60 -6.92 10.49
N GLU A 11 5.01 -8.06 10.17
CA GLU A 11 4.45 -8.95 11.18
C GLU A 11 5.48 -9.50 12.17
N ASN A 12 6.73 -9.54 11.76
CA ASN A 12 7.84 -10.03 12.59
C ASN A 12 8.51 -8.92 13.40
N GLY A 13 7.98 -7.70 13.33
CA GLY A 13 8.55 -6.55 14.02
C GLY A 13 9.77 -5.98 13.34
N VAL A 14 10.04 -6.37 12.10
CA VAL A 14 11.19 -5.89 11.34
C VAL A 14 10.79 -4.66 10.53
N GLU A 15 11.60 -3.60 10.62
CA GLU A 15 11.39 -2.39 9.85
C GLU A 15 11.82 -2.62 8.41
N ARG A 16 10.93 -2.33 7.46
CA ARG A 16 11.21 -2.46 6.03
C ARG A 16 10.85 -1.16 5.31
N GLU A 17 11.59 -0.85 4.27
CA GLU A 17 11.27 0.28 3.42
C GLU A 17 10.31 -0.18 2.33
N ALA A 18 9.22 0.58 2.16
CA ALA A 18 8.22 0.32 1.14
C ALA A 18 8.13 1.51 0.20
N GLU A 19 7.84 1.23 -1.06
CA GLU A 19 7.64 2.26 -2.07
C GLU A 19 6.15 2.53 -2.20
N VAL A 20 5.75 3.80 -2.07
CA VAL A 20 4.35 4.19 -2.20
C VAL A 20 3.97 4.21 -3.68
N VAL A 21 2.92 3.49 -4.01
CA VAL A 21 2.38 3.42 -5.37
C VAL A 21 1.27 4.44 -5.54
N LEU A 22 0.37 4.53 -4.56
CA LEU A 22 -0.78 5.42 -4.61
C LEU A 22 -1.25 5.75 -3.20
N GLY A 23 -1.58 7.02 -2.96
CA GLY A 23 -2.26 7.44 -1.74
C GLY A 23 -3.62 8.02 -2.11
N PHE A 24 -4.64 7.76 -1.31
CA PHE A 24 -5.97 8.31 -1.55
C PHE A 24 -6.76 8.44 -0.25
N GLU A 25 -7.80 9.25 -0.27
CA GLU A 25 -8.66 9.48 0.87
C GLU A 25 -10.09 9.06 0.54
N LYS A 26 -10.73 8.41 1.50
CA LYS A 26 -12.16 8.04 1.41
C LYS A 26 -12.74 7.97 2.81
N ASP A 27 -13.92 8.56 3.01
CA ASP A 27 -14.65 8.55 4.29
C ASP A 27 -13.78 9.02 5.47
N ASN A 28 -13.02 10.09 5.23
CA ASN A 28 -12.10 10.69 6.23
C ASN A 28 -10.96 9.77 6.66
N LYS A 29 -10.68 8.74 5.88
CA LYS A 29 -9.56 7.84 6.11
C LYS A 29 -8.53 8.03 5.01
N ASN A 30 -7.27 8.01 5.38
CA ASN A 30 -6.16 8.07 4.43
C ASN A 30 -5.65 6.67 4.16
N PHE A 31 -5.69 6.26 2.89
CA PHE A 31 -5.24 4.93 2.46
C PHE A 31 -3.93 5.06 1.69
N VAL A 32 -3.11 4.03 1.77
CA VAL A 32 -1.89 3.95 0.98
C VAL A 32 -1.80 2.56 0.34
N ILE A 33 -1.39 2.53 -0.93
CA ILE A 33 -1.02 1.30 -1.61
C ILE A 33 0.49 1.35 -1.79
N TYR A 34 1.18 0.31 -1.37
CA TYR A 34 2.63 0.27 -1.35
C TYR A 34 3.14 -1.12 -1.73
N THR A 35 4.43 -1.20 -2.04
CA THR A 35 5.09 -2.45 -2.38
C THR A 35 6.47 -2.49 -1.76
N PHE A 36 6.91 -3.70 -1.40
CA PHE A 36 8.30 -3.95 -0.99
C PHE A 36 9.16 -4.38 -2.19
N ASN A 37 8.59 -4.34 -3.39
CA ASN A 37 9.22 -4.81 -4.62
C ASN A 37 9.44 -6.33 -4.65
N ASP A 38 8.68 -7.06 -3.84
CA ASP A 38 8.62 -8.51 -3.90
C ASP A 38 7.72 -8.92 -5.06
N THR A 39 8.03 -10.04 -5.69
CA THR A 39 7.23 -10.55 -6.80
C THR A 39 6.58 -11.87 -6.44
N ASP A 40 5.42 -12.14 -7.04
CA ASP A 40 4.74 -13.42 -6.91
C ASP A 40 5.29 -14.43 -7.91
N GLU A 41 4.70 -15.63 -7.96
CA GLU A 41 5.15 -16.70 -8.85
C GLU A 41 5.07 -16.33 -10.32
N ALA A 42 4.19 -15.43 -10.67
CA ALA A 42 4.03 -14.95 -12.04
C ALA A 42 4.98 -13.79 -12.39
N GLY A 43 5.82 -13.36 -11.45
CA GLY A 43 6.74 -12.25 -11.65
C GLY A 43 6.11 -10.87 -11.50
N MET A 44 4.90 -10.80 -10.95
CA MET A 44 4.20 -9.54 -10.73
C MET A 44 4.49 -9.00 -9.34
N ASN A 45 4.64 -7.68 -9.23
CA ASN A 45 4.85 -7.05 -7.93
C ASN A 45 3.65 -7.25 -7.02
N ILE A 46 3.93 -7.62 -5.77
CA ILE A 46 2.90 -7.78 -4.75
C ILE A 46 2.60 -6.41 -4.16
N LEU A 47 1.32 -6.04 -4.15
CA LEU A 47 0.86 -4.78 -3.60
C LEU A 47 0.17 -5.00 -2.26
N TYR A 48 0.33 -4.03 -1.38
CA TYR A 48 -0.30 -4.02 -0.06
C TYR A 48 -1.08 -2.73 0.10
N SER A 49 -2.08 -2.74 0.96
CA SER A 49 -2.83 -1.55 1.29
C SER A 49 -3.05 -1.46 2.80
N SER A 50 -2.97 -0.24 3.32
CA SER A 50 -3.20 0.03 4.74
C SER A 50 -3.84 1.40 4.90
N ILE A 51 -4.46 1.61 6.06
CA ILE A 51 -4.93 2.93 6.47
C ILE A 51 -3.79 3.59 7.24
N ILE A 52 -3.49 4.85 6.88
CA ILE A 52 -2.46 5.62 7.57
C ILE A 52 -3.13 6.55 8.56
N LYS A 53 -2.63 6.56 9.78
CA LYS A 53 -3.00 7.54 10.81
C LYS A 53 -1.76 8.27 11.28
N GLU A 54 -1.87 9.57 11.45
CA GLU A 54 -0.80 10.38 12.00
C GLU A 54 -1.25 10.93 13.34
N GLU A 55 -0.50 10.60 14.39
CA GLU A 55 -0.75 11.09 15.74
C GLU A 55 0.56 11.58 16.33
N ASN A 56 0.59 12.85 16.75
CA ASN A 56 1.76 13.44 17.42
C ASN A 56 3.06 13.27 16.60
N GLY A 57 2.96 13.33 15.28
CA GLY A 57 4.12 13.19 14.42
C GLY A 57 4.51 11.75 14.10
N GLU A 58 3.79 10.78 14.65
CA GLU A 58 4.02 9.38 14.37
C GLU A 58 3.01 8.86 13.36
N ILE A 59 3.48 8.06 12.41
CA ILE A 59 2.63 7.43 11.41
C ILE A 59 2.40 5.99 11.82
N THR A 60 1.12 5.61 11.96
CA THR A 60 0.74 4.24 12.24
C THR A 60 -0.09 3.67 11.09
N PHE A 61 -0.03 2.35 10.92
CA PHE A 61 -0.75 1.63 9.87
C PHE A 61 -1.83 0.76 10.50
N GLU A 62 -3.03 0.82 9.94
CA GLU A 62 -4.14 0.00 10.39
C GLU A 62 -4.61 -0.91 9.27
N LYS A 63 -5.13 -2.07 9.65
CA LYS A 63 -5.70 -3.00 8.68
C LYS A 63 -7.02 -2.47 8.14
N LEU A 64 -7.30 -2.77 6.88
CA LEU A 64 -8.55 -2.42 6.25
C LEU A 64 -9.66 -3.37 6.71
N ASN A 65 -10.88 -2.83 6.81
CA ASN A 65 -12.05 -3.70 6.99
C ASN A 65 -12.43 -4.33 5.65
N ASP A 66 -13.42 -5.22 5.63
CA ASP A 66 -13.80 -5.96 4.43
C ASP A 66 -14.24 -5.05 3.28
N SER A 67 -15.05 -4.02 3.59
CA SER A 67 -15.49 -3.04 2.58
C SER A 67 -14.34 -2.27 1.99
N ASP A 68 -13.44 -1.79 2.84
CA ASP A 68 -12.27 -1.02 2.40
C ASP A 68 -11.34 -1.92 1.58
N TRP A 69 -11.22 -3.19 1.98
CA TRP A 69 -10.39 -4.14 1.27
C TRP A 69 -10.89 -4.40 -0.15
N ASP A 70 -12.22 -4.54 -0.32
CA ASP A 70 -12.81 -4.73 -1.65
C ASP A 70 -12.51 -3.54 -2.56
N MET A 71 -12.61 -2.33 -2.04
CA MET A 71 -12.27 -1.14 -2.79
C MET A 71 -10.78 -1.12 -3.16
N ALA A 72 -9.92 -1.41 -2.19
CA ALA A 72 -8.48 -1.42 -2.41
C ALA A 72 -8.07 -2.46 -3.46
N LYS A 73 -8.70 -3.63 -3.45
CA LYS A 73 -8.46 -4.67 -4.45
C LYS A 73 -8.76 -4.19 -5.86
N LYS A 74 -9.85 -3.46 -6.04
CA LYS A 74 -10.20 -2.93 -7.36
C LYS A 74 -9.15 -1.94 -7.84
N LEU A 75 -8.70 -1.06 -6.96
CA LEU A 75 -7.65 -0.10 -7.31
C LEU A 75 -6.33 -0.80 -7.61
N MET A 76 -5.96 -1.80 -6.83
CA MET A 76 -4.74 -2.55 -7.06
C MET A 76 -4.78 -3.32 -8.38
N ASN A 77 -5.94 -3.89 -8.74
CA ASN A 77 -6.11 -4.55 -10.02
C ASN A 77 -5.95 -3.57 -11.19
N ASP A 78 -6.48 -2.36 -11.06
CA ASP A 78 -6.34 -1.33 -12.08
C ASP A 78 -4.88 -0.92 -12.26
N ILE A 79 -4.15 -0.78 -11.15
CA ILE A 79 -2.73 -0.45 -11.18
C ILE A 79 -1.93 -1.53 -11.91
N VAL A 80 -2.14 -2.78 -11.55
CA VAL A 80 -1.44 -3.92 -12.15
C VAL A 80 -1.76 -4.03 -13.63
N LYS A 81 -3.02 -3.80 -14.01
CA LYS A 81 -3.45 -3.83 -15.39
C LYS A 81 -2.72 -2.78 -16.23
N ASN A 82 -2.59 -1.56 -15.67
CA ASN A 82 -1.87 -0.50 -16.36
C ASN A 82 -0.39 -0.82 -16.53
N TRP A 83 0.20 -1.49 -15.53
CA TRP A 83 1.60 -1.90 -15.62
C TRP A 83 1.86 -2.90 -16.76
N LYS A 84 0.89 -3.80 -16.99
CA LYS A 84 1.02 -4.80 -18.05
C LYS A 84 0.97 -4.21 -19.45
N GLU A 85 0.36 -3.04 -19.58
CA GLU A 85 0.21 -2.38 -20.88
C GLU A 85 1.42 -1.50 -21.26
N GLN A 86 2.36 -1.37 -20.36
CA GLN A 86 3.58 -0.58 -20.60
C GLN A 86 4.73 -1.41 -21.18
#